data_4aad830754b6f698921bf8a97c7fa7ed
#
_entry.id   4aad830754b6f698921bf8a97c7fa7ed
#
_cell.length_a   1.000
_cell.length_b   1.000
_cell.length_c   1.000
_cell.angle_alpha   90.00
_cell.angle_beta   90.00
_cell.angle_gamma   90.00
#
_symmetry.space_group_name_H-M   'P 1'
#
loop_
_entity.id
_entity.type
_entity.pdbx_description
1 polymer ?
#
loop_
_entity_poly.entity_id
_entity_poly.type
_entity_poly.pdbx_seq_one_letter_code
_entity_poly.pdbx_strand_id
1 'polypeptide(L)'
;MLKPYLVLEWNDTETDAKGWLVVHNFVKGYTGGGTRMHPTVTREEVERLAEAMAYKYVACESETTGGCKAGIAYDYKAPDAYAVLRRFLIAMMPYIDIGVSLGSDLGTKYEDVLKIFNEFGIDIPLTKSMKQNPNVLQGIKDFDELLTTKIDGLFLNDVVTGYGVAFSADEAWKFKSGKGGARVVIQGFGCVGASCALKMSQLGYKVVGISDAALLVTCEEGLDVQKLIDHKNMYGEMDKAFFEPHYDVSPNTEWLDIECDILIPSALEDVIHRSNAKSVKASLIVEAANIPLSSEGDEIIKQRGIDVVNDFVANLGAIRFYDVVIFGLVKPNPQAVVDDIEKLCRKNTYHLFTQAKNQNKYQREVAYEIFKPTISDLPEYAEPSEALSGNSR
;
A
#
# COMPACT_ATOMS: atom_id res chain seq x y z
N MET A 1 14.80 6.68 -11.25
CA MET A 1 13.42 7.24 -11.13
C MET A 1 12.95 7.80 -12.46
N LEU A 2 11.77 7.43 -12.89
CA LEU A 2 11.09 8.11 -14.00
C LEU A 2 10.66 9.50 -13.52
N LYS A 3 10.69 10.50 -14.39
CA LYS A 3 10.23 11.84 -14.02
C LYS A 3 8.70 11.84 -13.88
N PRO A 4 8.12 12.43 -12.82
CA PRO A 4 6.68 12.60 -12.72
C PRO A 4 6.17 13.54 -13.82
N TYR A 5 4.92 13.30 -14.24
CA TYR A 5 4.27 14.16 -15.24
C TYR A 5 4.01 15.57 -14.69
N LEU A 6 3.57 15.67 -13.43
CA LEU A 6 3.22 16.96 -12.81
C LEU A 6 3.66 16.94 -11.34
N VAL A 7 4.24 18.05 -10.91
CA VAL A 7 4.52 18.35 -9.50
C VAL A 7 3.95 19.71 -9.18
N LEU A 8 3.06 19.75 -8.19
CA LEU A 8 2.49 20.98 -7.64
C LEU A 8 3.00 21.17 -6.22
N GLU A 9 3.31 22.41 -5.87
CA GLU A 9 3.62 22.81 -4.50
C GLU A 9 2.56 23.77 -4.00
N TRP A 10 2.12 23.57 -2.76
CA TRP A 10 1.14 24.39 -2.07
C TRP A 10 1.71 24.90 -0.76
N ASN A 11 1.46 26.15 -0.45
CA ASN A 11 1.79 26.76 0.83
C ASN A 11 0.50 27.18 1.52
N ASP A 12 0.33 26.80 2.77
CA ASP A 12 -0.83 27.23 3.55
C ASP A 12 -0.76 28.75 3.83
N THR A 13 -1.90 29.39 3.87
CA THR A 13 -2.00 30.82 4.14
C THR A 13 -2.19 31.16 5.61
N GLU A 14 -2.48 30.17 6.45
CA GLU A 14 -2.81 30.35 7.87
C GLU A 14 -1.79 29.71 8.81
N THR A 15 -0.99 28.74 8.30
CA THR A 15 0.04 28.03 9.06
C THR A 15 1.34 27.95 8.26
N ASP A 16 2.36 27.28 8.79
CA ASP A 16 3.61 26.98 8.10
C ASP A 16 3.56 25.70 7.25
N ALA A 17 2.38 25.09 7.12
CA ALA A 17 2.20 23.86 6.36
C ALA A 17 2.55 24.06 4.88
N LYS A 18 3.23 23.06 4.32
CA LYS A 18 3.51 22.93 2.89
C LYS A 18 2.94 21.62 2.39
N GLY A 19 2.51 21.60 1.15
CA GLY A 19 1.98 20.39 0.54
C GLY A 19 2.39 20.23 -0.91
N TRP A 20 2.35 19.00 -1.38
CA TRP A 20 2.66 18.63 -2.76
C TRP A 20 1.59 17.69 -3.29
N LEU A 21 1.22 17.88 -4.56
CA LEU A 21 0.55 16.88 -5.37
C LEU A 21 1.51 16.47 -6.48
N VAL A 22 1.84 15.19 -6.52
CA VAL A 22 2.67 14.61 -7.57
C VAL A 22 1.85 13.61 -8.37
N VAL A 23 1.70 13.86 -9.66
CA VAL A 23 1.12 12.93 -10.63
C VAL A 23 2.26 12.30 -11.41
N HIS A 24 2.41 10.98 -11.26
CA HIS A 24 3.45 10.25 -11.98
C HIS A 24 3.00 9.97 -13.42
N ASN A 25 1.80 9.42 -13.60
CA ASN A 25 1.18 9.18 -14.90
C ASN A 25 -0.34 9.17 -14.82
N PHE A 26 -0.98 9.28 -15.99
CA PHE A 26 -2.40 9.01 -16.17
C PHE A 26 -2.59 7.72 -16.97
N VAL A 27 -3.70 7.04 -16.76
CA VAL A 27 -4.22 5.95 -17.60
C VAL A 27 -5.66 6.30 -17.94
N LYS A 28 -5.99 6.39 -19.24
CA LYS A 28 -7.30 6.82 -19.73
C LYS A 28 -7.80 8.15 -19.10
N GLY A 29 -6.88 9.06 -18.84
CA GLY A 29 -7.17 10.34 -18.21
C GLY A 29 -7.31 10.34 -16.69
N TYR A 30 -7.04 9.22 -16.00
CA TYR A 30 -7.20 9.10 -14.55
C TYR A 30 -5.90 8.75 -13.85
N THR A 31 -5.77 9.23 -12.60
CA THR A 31 -4.68 8.90 -11.70
C THR A 31 -5.20 8.88 -10.26
N GLY A 32 -4.63 8.02 -9.42
CA GLY A 32 -5.08 7.85 -8.05
C GLY A 32 -3.94 7.67 -7.05
N GLY A 33 -4.18 8.11 -5.82
CA GLY A 33 -3.26 7.95 -4.70
C GLY A 33 -3.84 8.47 -3.40
N GLY A 34 -3.07 8.34 -2.32
CA GLY A 34 -3.46 8.84 -0.99
C GLY A 34 -2.85 10.19 -0.67
N THR A 35 -3.41 10.86 0.33
CA THR A 35 -2.90 12.10 0.89
C THR A 35 -2.26 11.82 2.24
N ARG A 36 -0.93 11.94 2.34
CA ARG A 36 -0.17 11.77 3.58
C ARG A 36 -0.06 13.10 4.33
N MET A 37 -0.15 13.09 5.66
CA MET A 37 0.16 14.25 6.49
C MET A 37 1.10 13.83 7.62
N HIS A 38 2.30 14.39 7.65
CA HIS A 38 3.28 14.17 8.70
C HIS A 38 4.31 15.31 8.71
N PRO A 39 4.88 15.71 9.86
CA PRO A 39 5.82 16.83 9.94
C PRO A 39 7.07 16.69 9.06
N THR A 40 7.48 15.45 8.79
CA THR A 40 8.70 15.14 8.03
C THR A 40 8.49 14.92 6.54
N VAL A 41 7.25 15.05 6.03
CA VAL A 41 6.96 14.87 4.60
C VAL A 41 7.79 15.85 3.78
N THR A 42 8.43 15.33 2.73
CA THR A 42 9.18 16.12 1.76
C THR A 42 8.63 15.91 0.35
N ARG A 43 8.97 16.81 -0.53
CA ARG A 43 8.64 16.69 -1.96
C ARG A 43 9.21 15.39 -2.53
N GLU A 44 10.45 15.08 -2.23
CA GLU A 44 11.15 13.90 -2.71
C GLU A 44 10.47 12.61 -2.24
N GLU A 45 9.96 12.60 -1.01
CA GLU A 45 9.18 11.47 -0.48
C GLU A 45 7.87 11.31 -1.28
N VAL A 46 7.14 12.40 -1.53
CA VAL A 46 5.89 12.36 -2.31
C VAL A 46 6.14 11.91 -3.75
N GLU A 47 7.25 12.32 -4.38
CA GLU A 47 7.66 11.85 -5.72
C GLU A 47 7.94 10.33 -5.74
N ARG A 48 8.68 9.82 -4.74
CA ARG A 48 8.94 8.36 -4.60
C ARG A 48 7.65 7.56 -4.42
N LEU A 49 6.74 8.06 -3.58
CA LEU A 49 5.46 7.41 -3.34
C LEU A 49 4.53 7.45 -4.57
N ALA A 50 4.52 8.54 -5.33
CA ALA A 50 3.76 8.64 -6.58
C ALA A 50 4.29 7.67 -7.64
N GLU A 51 5.62 7.51 -7.75
CA GLU A 51 6.25 6.51 -8.61
C GLU A 51 5.84 5.09 -8.19
N ALA A 52 5.93 4.77 -6.89
CA ALA A 52 5.53 3.46 -6.35
C ALA A 52 4.04 3.16 -6.64
N MET A 53 3.16 4.18 -6.55
CA MET A 53 1.75 4.03 -6.92
C MET A 53 1.58 3.69 -8.39
N ALA A 54 2.33 4.32 -9.29
CA ALA A 54 2.25 4.04 -10.73
C ALA A 54 2.66 2.60 -11.05
N TYR A 55 3.74 2.10 -10.46
CA TYR A 55 4.14 0.69 -10.57
C TYR A 55 3.09 -0.25 -9.98
N LYS A 56 2.50 0.13 -8.84
CA LYS A 56 1.46 -0.67 -8.18
C LYS A 56 0.20 -0.81 -9.05
N TYR A 57 -0.25 0.25 -9.72
CA TYR A 57 -1.38 0.15 -10.65
C TYR A 57 -1.09 -0.76 -11.83
N VAL A 58 0.14 -0.77 -12.36
CA VAL A 58 0.55 -1.74 -13.40
C VAL A 58 0.54 -3.16 -12.85
N ALA A 59 1.08 -3.37 -11.65
CA ALA A 59 1.05 -4.69 -11.00
C ALA A 59 -0.38 -5.15 -10.65
N CYS A 60 -1.29 -4.22 -10.40
CA CYS A 60 -2.72 -4.49 -10.25
C CYS A 60 -3.43 -4.83 -11.57
N GLU A 61 -2.74 -4.75 -12.71
CA GLU A 61 -3.38 -4.87 -14.03
C GLU A 61 -4.54 -3.88 -14.18
N SER A 62 -4.42 -2.69 -13.57
CA SER A 62 -5.44 -1.65 -13.69
C SER A 62 -5.40 -1.05 -15.09
N GLU A 63 -6.53 -1.12 -15.76
CA GLU A 63 -6.70 -0.50 -17.08
C GLU A 63 -7.30 0.91 -16.99
N THR A 64 -7.53 1.39 -15.78
CA THR A 64 -8.35 2.58 -15.53
C THR A 64 -7.62 3.71 -14.82
N THR A 65 -6.50 3.45 -14.14
CA THR A 65 -5.92 4.44 -13.21
C THR A 65 -4.39 4.40 -13.24
N GLY A 66 -3.76 5.56 -13.35
CA GLY A 66 -2.33 5.78 -13.15
C GLY A 66 -2.00 6.13 -11.71
N GLY A 67 -0.74 6.47 -11.43
CA GLY A 67 -0.24 6.73 -10.08
C GLY A 67 -0.05 8.21 -9.76
N CYS A 68 -0.57 8.64 -8.62
CA CYS A 68 -0.26 9.92 -8.00
C CYS A 68 -0.07 9.79 -6.48
N LYS A 69 0.37 10.86 -5.85
CA LYS A 69 0.45 10.97 -4.39
C LYS A 69 0.30 12.43 -3.98
N ALA A 70 -0.32 12.65 -2.83
CA ALA A 70 -0.30 13.94 -2.17
C ALA A 70 0.38 13.83 -0.80
N GLY A 71 1.03 14.90 -0.35
CA GLY A 71 1.68 14.95 0.95
C GLY A 71 1.63 16.36 1.54
N ILE A 72 1.48 16.44 2.85
CA ILE A 72 1.41 17.68 3.62
C ILE A 72 2.43 17.59 4.76
N ALA A 73 3.40 18.48 4.77
CA ALA A 73 4.35 18.64 5.87
C ALA A 73 3.67 19.42 6.99
N TYR A 74 2.99 18.72 7.88
CA TYR A 74 2.31 19.27 9.06
C TYR A 74 2.05 18.18 10.10
N ASP A 75 1.94 18.58 11.37
CA ASP A 75 1.63 17.64 12.45
C ASP A 75 0.15 17.22 12.39
N TYR A 76 -0.10 15.97 12.00
CA TYR A 76 -1.46 15.41 11.91
C TYR A 76 -2.18 15.29 13.27
N LYS A 77 -1.45 15.48 14.40
CA LYS A 77 -2.01 15.52 15.76
C LYS A 77 -2.35 16.93 16.24
N ALA A 78 -1.96 17.96 15.45
CA ALA A 78 -2.26 19.36 15.78
C ALA A 78 -3.78 19.59 15.82
N PRO A 79 -4.29 20.46 16.70
CA PRO A 79 -5.72 20.74 16.81
C PRO A 79 -6.37 21.25 15.52
N ASP A 80 -5.59 21.88 14.65
CA ASP A 80 -6.01 22.47 13.38
C ASP A 80 -5.62 21.64 12.15
N ALA A 81 -5.09 20.41 12.34
CA ALA A 81 -4.70 19.51 11.25
C ALA A 81 -5.82 19.26 10.23
N TYR A 82 -7.08 19.13 10.70
CA TYR A 82 -8.24 19.00 9.80
C TYR A 82 -8.43 20.24 8.92
N ALA A 83 -8.25 21.45 9.48
CA ALA A 83 -8.40 22.67 8.73
C ALA A 83 -7.29 22.82 7.67
N VAL A 84 -6.06 22.43 7.99
CA VAL A 84 -4.94 22.37 7.02
C VAL A 84 -5.26 21.37 5.90
N LEU A 85 -5.67 20.14 6.22
CA LEU A 85 -6.08 19.13 5.23
C LEU A 85 -7.18 19.68 4.32
N ARG A 86 -8.18 20.35 4.90
CA ARG A 86 -9.29 20.92 4.15
C ARG A 86 -8.82 22.00 3.16
N ARG A 87 -7.97 22.95 3.58
CA ARG A 87 -7.44 23.99 2.69
C ARG A 87 -6.59 23.40 1.57
N PHE A 88 -5.77 22.38 1.87
CA PHE A 88 -5.00 21.67 0.85
C PHE A 88 -5.92 20.99 -0.17
N LEU A 89 -6.90 20.19 0.26
CA LEU A 89 -7.80 19.48 -0.65
C LEU A 89 -8.64 20.45 -1.50
N ILE A 90 -9.05 21.59 -0.94
CA ILE A 90 -9.73 22.65 -1.71
C ILE A 90 -8.83 23.17 -2.83
N ALA A 91 -7.55 23.41 -2.55
CA ALA A 91 -6.60 23.85 -3.57
C ALA A 91 -6.38 22.79 -4.66
N MET A 92 -6.62 21.50 -4.36
CA MET A 92 -6.48 20.41 -5.32
C MET A 92 -7.75 20.14 -6.16
N MET A 93 -8.90 20.79 -5.84
CA MET A 93 -10.18 20.56 -6.56
C MET A 93 -10.09 20.69 -8.09
N PRO A 94 -9.37 21.68 -8.68
CA PRO A 94 -9.25 21.77 -10.14
C PRO A 94 -8.60 20.52 -10.77
N TYR A 95 -7.71 19.86 -10.04
CA TYR A 95 -7.01 18.67 -10.51
C TYR A 95 -7.87 17.40 -10.34
N ILE A 96 -8.72 17.36 -9.31
CA ILE A 96 -9.72 16.31 -9.12
C ILE A 96 -10.74 16.34 -10.26
N ASP A 97 -11.13 17.52 -10.70
CA ASP A 97 -12.06 17.69 -11.83
C ASP A 97 -11.50 17.14 -13.16
N ILE A 98 -10.18 17.14 -13.34
CA ILE A 98 -9.52 16.64 -14.56
C ILE A 98 -9.03 15.19 -14.47
N GLY A 99 -9.27 14.49 -13.37
CA GLY A 99 -8.95 13.06 -13.31
C GLY A 99 -8.05 12.59 -12.16
N VAL A 100 -7.72 13.48 -11.22
CA VAL A 100 -6.95 13.09 -10.03
C VAL A 100 -7.91 12.59 -8.95
N SER A 101 -7.64 11.41 -8.39
CA SER A 101 -8.35 10.85 -7.23
C SER A 101 -7.42 10.82 -6.02
N LEU A 102 -7.85 11.42 -4.91
CA LEU A 102 -7.09 11.49 -3.68
C LEU A 102 -7.85 10.84 -2.54
N GLY A 103 -7.32 9.74 -2.00
CA GLY A 103 -7.79 9.11 -0.78
C GLY A 103 -7.00 9.52 0.47
N SER A 104 -7.19 8.78 1.57
CA SER A 104 -6.38 8.90 2.78
C SER A 104 -5.07 8.12 2.69
N ASP A 105 -4.12 8.48 3.53
CA ASP A 105 -2.84 7.80 3.77
C ASP A 105 -2.39 8.09 5.22
N LEU A 106 -1.14 7.81 5.57
CA LEU A 106 -0.58 8.08 6.89
C LEU A 106 -0.91 9.51 7.37
N GLY A 107 -1.44 9.61 8.58
CA GLY A 107 -1.78 10.89 9.21
C GLY A 107 -3.09 11.54 8.73
N THR A 108 -3.81 10.92 7.79
CA THR A 108 -5.15 11.35 7.37
C THR A 108 -6.17 10.24 7.54
N LYS A 109 -7.44 10.60 7.73
CA LYS A 109 -8.54 9.64 7.87
C LYS A 109 -9.44 9.70 6.64
N TYR A 110 -9.92 8.53 6.21
CA TYR A 110 -10.81 8.43 5.06
C TYR A 110 -12.10 9.24 5.25
N GLU A 111 -12.67 9.19 6.45
CA GLU A 111 -13.89 9.93 6.80
C GLU A 111 -13.70 11.45 6.70
N ASP A 112 -12.53 11.96 7.09
CA ASP A 112 -12.21 13.39 7.00
C ASP A 112 -12.06 13.83 5.54
N VAL A 113 -11.40 13.01 4.71
CA VAL A 113 -11.26 13.25 3.27
C VAL A 113 -12.63 13.26 2.58
N LEU A 114 -13.47 12.23 2.86
CA LEU A 114 -14.84 12.18 2.33
C LEU A 114 -15.68 13.36 2.76
N LYS A 115 -15.62 13.74 4.04
CA LYS A 115 -16.38 14.87 4.58
C LYS A 115 -16.03 16.16 3.85
N ILE A 116 -14.74 16.40 3.59
CA ILE A 116 -14.29 17.57 2.84
C ILE A 116 -14.82 17.53 1.41
N PHE A 117 -14.71 16.39 0.72
CA PHE A 117 -15.21 16.27 -0.66
C PHE A 117 -16.73 16.42 -0.76
N ASN A 118 -17.47 15.92 0.23
CA ASN A 118 -18.92 16.07 0.29
C ASN A 118 -19.38 17.52 0.39
N GLU A 119 -18.59 18.42 1.01
CA GLU A 119 -18.86 19.86 1.02
C GLU A 119 -18.93 20.44 -0.40
N PHE A 120 -18.28 19.80 -1.37
CA PHE A 120 -18.22 20.21 -2.78
C PHE A 120 -19.08 19.32 -3.71
N GLY A 121 -19.95 18.49 -3.14
CA GLY A 121 -20.82 17.58 -3.90
C GLY A 121 -20.07 16.42 -4.55
N ILE A 122 -18.91 16.06 -4.00
CA ILE A 122 -18.12 14.91 -4.43
C ILE A 122 -18.31 13.80 -3.39
N ASP A 123 -19.22 12.86 -3.65
CA ASP A 123 -19.56 11.76 -2.73
C ASP A 123 -18.39 10.78 -2.53
N ILE A 124 -17.59 10.60 -3.58
CA ILE A 124 -16.37 9.79 -3.57
C ILE A 124 -15.36 10.53 -4.44
N PRO A 125 -14.05 10.51 -4.11
CA PRO A 125 -13.01 11.20 -4.89
C PRO A 125 -12.74 10.50 -6.23
N LEU A 126 -13.80 10.17 -6.94
CA LEU A 126 -13.81 9.71 -8.32
C LEU A 126 -14.23 10.85 -9.25
N THR A 127 -13.64 10.89 -10.41
CA THR A 127 -13.92 11.95 -11.39
C THR A 127 -15.35 11.93 -11.88
N LYS A 128 -15.85 13.08 -12.32
CA LYS A 128 -17.21 13.23 -12.86
C LYS A 128 -17.49 12.24 -14.00
N SER A 129 -16.50 11.97 -14.85
CA SER A 129 -16.68 11.06 -15.99
C SER A 129 -16.79 9.59 -15.56
N MET A 130 -16.06 9.17 -14.53
CA MET A 130 -16.23 7.82 -13.95
C MET A 130 -17.65 7.64 -13.36
N LYS A 131 -18.18 8.67 -12.70
CA LYS A 131 -19.53 8.68 -12.14
C LYS A 131 -20.64 8.62 -13.20
N GLN A 132 -20.38 8.90 -14.47
CA GLN A 132 -21.34 8.74 -15.55
C GLN A 132 -21.52 7.27 -15.98
N ASN A 133 -20.63 6.37 -15.56
CA ASN A 133 -20.76 4.94 -15.82
C ASN A 133 -21.68 4.28 -14.77
N PRO A 134 -22.88 3.74 -15.15
CA PRO A 134 -23.79 3.11 -14.19
C PRO A 134 -23.19 1.93 -13.44
N ASN A 135 -22.26 1.19 -14.06
CA ASN A 135 -21.57 0.07 -13.40
C ASN A 135 -20.66 0.56 -12.27
N VAL A 136 -19.99 1.71 -12.45
CA VAL A 136 -19.18 2.33 -11.41
C VAL A 136 -20.02 2.78 -10.23
N LEU A 137 -21.21 3.36 -10.47
CA LEU A 137 -22.13 3.76 -9.40
C LEU A 137 -22.64 2.55 -8.59
N GLN A 138 -22.86 1.41 -9.23
CA GLN A 138 -23.20 0.19 -8.51
C GLN A 138 -21.97 -0.35 -7.75
N GLY A 139 -20.81 -0.39 -8.39
CA GLY A 139 -19.57 -0.84 -7.78
C GLY A 139 -19.16 -0.04 -6.54
N ILE A 140 -19.47 1.26 -6.50
CA ILE A 140 -19.30 2.11 -5.31
C ILE A 140 -20.14 1.59 -4.15
N LYS A 141 -21.42 1.29 -4.37
CA LYS A 141 -22.31 0.75 -3.33
C LYS A 141 -21.83 -0.60 -2.85
N ASP A 142 -21.45 -1.47 -3.79
CA ASP A 142 -20.90 -2.79 -3.48
C ASP A 142 -19.61 -2.69 -2.66
N PHE A 143 -18.75 -1.71 -2.96
CA PHE A 143 -17.52 -1.45 -2.22
C PHE A 143 -17.82 -0.97 -0.79
N ASP A 144 -18.74 -0.01 -0.61
CA ASP A 144 -19.15 0.48 0.72
C ASP A 144 -19.74 -0.64 1.58
N GLU A 145 -20.56 -1.52 1.00
CA GLU A 145 -21.08 -2.70 1.70
C GLU A 145 -19.96 -3.65 2.11
N LEU A 146 -18.99 -3.90 1.21
CA LEU A 146 -17.86 -4.79 1.49
C LEU A 146 -16.90 -4.25 2.55
N LEU A 147 -16.77 -2.93 2.73
CA LEU A 147 -15.96 -2.34 3.80
C LEU A 147 -16.41 -2.79 5.20
N THR A 148 -17.69 -3.12 5.38
CA THR A 148 -18.28 -3.59 6.65
C THR A 148 -18.31 -5.10 6.80
N THR A 149 -17.93 -5.84 5.77
CA THR A 149 -17.94 -7.32 5.81
C THR A 149 -16.67 -7.89 6.42
N LYS A 150 -16.76 -9.11 6.94
CA LYS A 150 -15.63 -9.79 7.57
C LYS A 150 -15.28 -11.09 6.85
N ILE A 151 -13.99 -11.42 6.88
CA ILE A 151 -13.44 -12.72 6.54
C ILE A 151 -12.41 -13.10 7.61
N ASP A 152 -12.41 -14.36 8.04
CA ASP A 152 -11.55 -14.86 9.14
C ASP A 152 -11.65 -13.99 10.42
N GLY A 153 -12.82 -13.40 10.69
CA GLY A 153 -13.08 -12.55 11.87
C GLY A 153 -12.64 -11.09 11.74
N LEU A 154 -11.86 -10.73 10.72
CA LEU A 154 -11.35 -9.36 10.45
C LEU A 154 -12.15 -8.69 9.34
N PHE A 155 -12.17 -7.35 9.31
CA PHE A 155 -12.80 -6.64 8.21
C PHE A 155 -12.03 -6.87 6.89
N LEU A 156 -12.77 -7.03 5.79
CA LEU A 156 -12.19 -7.31 4.48
C LEU A 156 -11.13 -6.28 4.10
N ASN A 157 -11.41 -5.00 4.30
CA ASN A 157 -10.46 -3.91 4.02
C ASN A 157 -9.14 -4.04 4.79
N ASP A 158 -9.17 -4.60 6.01
CA ASP A 158 -7.98 -4.76 6.85
C ASP A 158 -7.14 -5.96 6.45
N VAL A 159 -7.71 -6.93 5.73
CA VAL A 159 -7.01 -8.18 5.39
C VAL A 159 -6.47 -8.21 3.97
N VAL A 160 -7.09 -7.54 3.01
CA VAL A 160 -6.77 -7.68 1.58
C VAL A 160 -5.29 -7.45 1.27
N THR A 161 -4.66 -6.45 1.90
CA THR A 161 -3.24 -6.17 1.68
C THR A 161 -2.35 -7.23 2.32
N GLY A 162 -2.57 -7.58 3.59
CA GLY A 162 -1.75 -8.59 4.27
C GLY A 162 -1.92 -9.99 3.66
N TYR A 163 -3.10 -10.32 3.17
CA TYR A 163 -3.33 -11.57 2.44
C TYR A 163 -2.56 -11.59 1.11
N GLY A 164 -2.56 -10.47 0.36
CA GLY A 164 -1.75 -10.33 -0.85
C GLY A 164 -0.26 -10.55 -0.59
N VAL A 165 0.26 -9.95 0.50
CA VAL A 165 1.65 -10.17 0.95
C VAL A 165 1.92 -11.64 1.27
N ALA A 166 1.02 -12.29 1.99
CA ALA A 166 1.17 -13.70 2.35
C ALA A 166 1.15 -14.63 1.12
N PHE A 167 0.27 -14.39 0.14
CA PHE A 167 0.24 -15.14 -1.10
C PHE A 167 1.50 -14.93 -1.94
N SER A 168 2.04 -13.71 -1.96
CA SER A 168 3.31 -13.40 -2.62
C SER A 168 4.49 -14.10 -1.92
N ALA A 169 4.49 -14.11 -0.58
CA ALA A 169 5.51 -14.80 0.22
C ALA A 169 5.50 -16.32 -0.02
N ASP A 170 4.30 -16.93 -0.01
CA ASP A 170 4.12 -18.35 -0.28
C ASP A 170 4.60 -18.73 -1.68
N GLU A 171 4.25 -17.96 -2.69
CA GLU A 171 4.66 -18.22 -4.08
C GLU A 171 6.17 -18.08 -4.26
N ALA A 172 6.77 -16.98 -3.73
CA ALA A 172 8.22 -16.76 -3.81
C ALA A 172 8.99 -17.85 -3.08
N TRP A 173 8.53 -18.26 -1.89
CA TRP A 173 9.17 -19.33 -1.14
C TRP A 173 9.07 -20.68 -1.82
N LYS A 174 7.92 -21.04 -2.37
CA LYS A 174 7.74 -22.26 -3.16
C LYS A 174 8.62 -22.27 -4.40
N PHE A 175 8.74 -21.16 -5.09
CA PHE A 175 9.63 -21.02 -6.24
C PHE A 175 11.10 -21.26 -5.85
N LYS A 176 11.53 -20.70 -4.71
CA LYS A 176 12.91 -20.81 -4.19
C LYS A 176 13.23 -22.19 -3.62
N SER A 177 12.36 -22.73 -2.77
CA SER A 177 12.62 -23.93 -1.95
C SER A 177 12.03 -25.23 -2.53
N GLY A 178 11.10 -25.11 -3.50
CA GLY A 178 10.34 -26.23 -4.06
C GLY A 178 9.26 -26.79 -3.11
N LYS A 179 9.03 -26.20 -1.94
CA LYS A 179 8.05 -26.64 -0.94
C LYS A 179 7.49 -25.47 -0.16
N GLY A 180 6.31 -25.64 0.46
CA GLY A 180 5.77 -24.70 1.45
C GLY A 180 6.37 -24.93 2.84
N GLY A 181 5.95 -24.07 3.78
CA GLY A 181 6.36 -24.12 5.18
C GLY A 181 7.76 -23.56 5.39
N ALA A 182 7.88 -22.53 6.23
CA ALA A 182 9.13 -21.86 6.57
C ALA A 182 8.94 -21.09 7.87
N ARG A 183 10.04 -20.62 8.44
CA ARG A 183 10.05 -19.70 9.60
C ARG A 183 9.90 -18.26 9.10
N VAL A 184 8.93 -17.56 9.66
CA VAL A 184 8.57 -16.19 9.24
C VAL A 184 8.71 -15.23 10.40
N VAL A 185 9.35 -14.08 10.16
CA VAL A 185 9.36 -12.94 11.07
C VAL A 185 8.66 -11.76 10.41
N ILE A 186 7.78 -11.10 11.17
CA ILE A 186 6.97 -9.96 10.69
C ILE A 186 7.26 -8.75 11.57
N GLN A 187 7.66 -7.65 10.94
CA GLN A 187 7.88 -6.37 11.62
C GLN A 187 6.65 -5.48 11.45
N GLY A 188 6.02 -5.13 12.57
CA GLY A 188 4.75 -4.38 12.59
C GLY A 188 3.53 -5.30 12.70
N PHE A 189 2.60 -4.99 13.63
CA PHE A 189 1.39 -5.79 13.89
C PHE A 189 0.09 -4.97 13.73
N GLY A 190 0.13 -3.93 12.87
CA GLY A 190 -1.04 -3.21 12.39
C GLY A 190 -1.93 -4.10 11.49
N CYS A 191 -2.87 -3.51 10.74
CA CYS A 191 -3.79 -4.27 9.88
C CYS A 191 -3.05 -5.19 8.90
N VAL A 192 -2.02 -4.68 8.22
CA VAL A 192 -1.27 -5.45 7.20
C VAL A 192 -0.45 -6.57 7.83
N GLY A 193 0.34 -6.27 8.87
CA GLY A 193 1.19 -7.29 9.50
C GLY A 193 0.39 -8.38 10.21
N ALA A 194 -0.67 -8.00 10.92
CA ALA A 194 -1.53 -8.96 11.62
C ALA A 194 -2.27 -9.89 10.65
N SER A 195 -2.87 -9.34 9.59
CA SER A 195 -3.56 -10.16 8.58
C SER A 195 -2.59 -11.01 7.76
N CYS A 196 -1.39 -10.50 7.45
CA CYS A 196 -0.35 -11.29 6.82
C CYS A 196 0.09 -12.47 7.72
N ALA A 197 0.34 -12.22 9.01
CA ALA A 197 0.69 -13.26 9.97
C ALA A 197 -0.38 -14.35 10.04
N LEU A 198 -1.66 -13.96 10.10
CA LEU A 198 -2.79 -14.89 10.11
C LEU A 198 -2.80 -15.75 8.86
N LYS A 199 -2.70 -15.14 7.69
CA LYS A 199 -2.72 -15.89 6.41
C LYS A 199 -1.49 -16.79 6.27
N MET A 200 -0.30 -16.35 6.66
CA MET A 200 0.90 -17.20 6.67
C MET A 200 0.72 -18.41 7.58
N SER A 201 0.16 -18.23 8.78
CA SER A 201 -0.16 -19.34 9.68
C SER A 201 -1.17 -20.32 9.05
N GLN A 202 -2.24 -19.83 8.41
CA GLN A 202 -3.24 -20.64 7.70
C GLN A 202 -2.62 -21.42 6.51
N LEU A 203 -1.60 -20.87 5.85
CA LEU A 203 -0.85 -21.51 4.78
C LEU A 203 0.18 -22.54 5.29
N GLY A 204 0.28 -22.74 6.61
CA GLY A 204 1.17 -23.71 7.24
C GLY A 204 2.61 -23.23 7.45
N TYR A 205 2.82 -21.92 7.43
CA TYR A 205 4.09 -21.31 7.79
C TYR A 205 4.19 -21.12 9.32
N LYS A 206 5.40 -21.19 9.83
CA LYS A 206 5.67 -21.00 11.24
C LYS A 206 6.04 -19.54 11.49
N VAL A 207 5.12 -18.74 12.03
CA VAL A 207 5.39 -17.36 12.42
C VAL A 207 6.14 -17.39 13.75
N VAL A 208 7.47 -17.23 13.69
CA VAL A 208 8.37 -17.37 14.85
C VAL A 208 8.69 -16.04 15.53
N GLY A 209 8.35 -14.90 14.91
CA GLY A 209 8.56 -13.58 15.51
C GLY A 209 7.61 -12.54 14.95
N ILE A 210 7.07 -11.72 15.83
CA ILE A 210 6.25 -10.55 15.48
C ILE A 210 6.71 -9.38 16.35
N SER A 211 7.01 -8.23 15.72
CA SER A 211 7.25 -7.00 16.46
C SER A 211 6.12 -6.00 16.27
N ASP A 212 5.82 -5.24 17.32
CA ASP A 212 4.97 -4.04 17.25
C ASP A 212 5.81 -2.77 17.53
N ALA A 213 5.17 -1.65 17.86
CA ALA A 213 5.85 -0.40 18.14
C ALA A 213 6.69 -0.44 19.45
N ALA A 214 6.41 -1.37 20.36
CA ALA A 214 7.00 -1.42 21.70
C ALA A 214 7.94 -2.62 21.90
N LEU A 215 7.60 -3.79 21.34
CA LEU A 215 8.24 -5.04 21.66
C LEU A 215 8.35 -5.99 20.46
N LEU A 216 9.16 -7.00 20.60
CA LEU A 216 9.24 -8.20 19.77
C LEU A 216 8.83 -9.40 20.62
N VAL A 217 7.91 -10.22 20.13
CA VAL A 217 7.59 -11.52 20.71
C VAL A 217 8.05 -12.63 19.78
N THR A 218 8.68 -13.66 20.33
CA THR A 218 9.19 -14.80 19.56
C THR A 218 8.82 -16.15 20.18
N CYS A 219 8.73 -17.17 19.33
CA CYS A 219 8.53 -18.55 19.72
C CYS A 219 9.05 -19.49 18.63
N GLU A 220 10.00 -20.38 18.95
CA GLU A 220 10.57 -21.35 17.99
C GLU A 220 9.53 -22.33 17.45
N GLU A 221 8.53 -22.69 18.24
CA GLU A 221 7.44 -23.59 17.84
C GLU A 221 6.38 -22.88 16.99
N GLY A 222 6.42 -21.55 16.92
CA GLY A 222 5.48 -20.66 16.26
C GLY A 222 4.51 -20.00 17.25
N LEU A 223 4.14 -18.78 16.95
CA LEU A 223 3.21 -17.95 17.72
C LEU A 223 1.76 -18.32 17.42
N ASP A 224 0.89 -18.28 18.42
CA ASP A 224 -0.57 -18.31 18.22
C ASP A 224 -1.03 -16.94 17.72
N VAL A 225 -1.00 -16.78 16.40
CA VAL A 225 -1.28 -15.50 15.73
C VAL A 225 -2.72 -15.06 15.98
N GLN A 226 -3.69 -15.98 16.02
CA GLN A 226 -5.09 -15.61 16.26
C GLN A 226 -5.25 -15.03 17.67
N LYS A 227 -4.66 -15.64 18.67
CA LYS A 227 -4.70 -15.14 20.06
C LYS A 227 -4.07 -13.76 20.17
N LEU A 228 -2.95 -13.49 19.46
CA LEU A 228 -2.32 -12.17 19.46
C LEU A 228 -3.21 -11.11 18.77
N ILE A 229 -3.92 -11.47 17.70
CA ILE A 229 -4.88 -10.59 17.01
C ILE A 229 -6.05 -10.24 17.92
N ASP A 230 -6.62 -11.23 18.63
CA ASP A 230 -7.78 -11.04 19.49
C ASP A 230 -7.50 -10.10 20.67
N HIS A 231 -6.23 -9.92 21.03
CA HIS A 231 -5.79 -9.14 22.18
C HIS A 231 -4.87 -7.96 21.85
N LYS A 232 -4.74 -7.58 20.58
CA LYS A 232 -4.07 -6.35 20.21
C LYS A 232 -5.01 -5.14 20.30
N ASN A 233 -4.46 -3.96 20.56
CA ASN A 233 -5.23 -2.73 20.49
C ASN A 233 -5.42 -2.24 19.04
N MET A 234 -6.17 -1.17 18.86
CA MET A 234 -6.45 -0.59 17.53
C MET A 234 -5.20 -0.06 16.80
N TYR A 235 -4.10 0.18 17.52
CA TYR A 235 -2.83 0.64 16.96
C TYR A 235 -1.88 -0.51 16.61
N GLY A 236 -2.30 -1.76 16.86
CA GLY A 236 -1.50 -2.95 16.61
C GLY A 236 -0.51 -3.29 17.69
N GLU A 237 -0.63 -2.72 18.88
CA GLU A 237 0.20 -3.07 20.05
C GLU A 237 -0.36 -4.32 20.73
N MET A 238 0.53 -5.28 21.00
CA MET A 238 0.19 -6.57 21.61
C MET A 238 0.10 -6.46 23.13
N ASP A 239 -0.90 -7.10 23.74
CA ASP A 239 -1.04 -7.14 25.21
C ASP A 239 -0.27 -8.33 25.79
N LYS A 240 0.82 -8.03 26.52
CA LYS A 240 1.66 -9.02 27.21
C LYS A 240 0.91 -9.93 28.19
N ALA A 241 -0.23 -9.49 28.73
CA ALA A 241 -1.03 -10.29 29.65
C ALA A 241 -1.59 -11.57 29.02
N PHE A 242 -1.64 -11.62 27.68
CA PHE A 242 -2.15 -12.77 26.93
C PHE A 242 -1.07 -13.60 26.26
N PHE A 243 0.22 -13.31 26.51
CA PHE A 243 1.32 -14.11 25.97
C PHE A 243 1.40 -15.47 26.65
N GLU A 244 1.77 -16.49 25.89
CA GLU A 244 2.05 -17.79 26.45
C GLU A 244 3.33 -17.75 27.28
N PRO A 245 3.43 -18.54 28.38
CA PRO A 245 4.59 -18.49 29.28
C PRO A 245 5.94 -18.86 28.60
N HIS A 246 5.88 -19.52 27.45
CA HIS A 246 7.06 -19.95 26.69
C HIS A 246 7.43 -18.98 25.56
N TYR A 247 6.75 -17.83 25.46
CA TYR A 247 7.11 -16.80 24.52
C TYR A 247 8.25 -15.94 25.11
N ASP A 248 9.26 -15.69 24.29
CA ASP A 248 10.31 -14.75 24.61
C ASP A 248 9.88 -13.33 24.18
N VAL A 249 10.24 -12.35 25.00
CA VAL A 249 9.92 -10.93 24.75
C VAL A 249 11.19 -10.12 24.83
N SER A 250 11.48 -9.36 23.78
CA SER A 250 12.65 -8.51 23.65
C SER A 250 12.32 -7.14 23.06
N PRO A 251 13.27 -6.20 22.98
CA PRO A 251 13.07 -4.91 22.32
C PRO A 251 12.68 -5.09 20.85
N ASN A 252 11.75 -4.27 20.38
CA ASN A 252 11.29 -4.32 18.99
C ASN A 252 12.40 -4.07 17.94
N THR A 253 13.53 -3.50 18.34
CA THR A 253 14.68 -3.26 17.45
C THR A 253 15.45 -4.52 17.06
N GLU A 254 15.21 -5.64 17.76
CA GLU A 254 15.95 -6.91 17.58
C GLU A 254 15.32 -7.82 16.48
N TRP A 255 14.27 -7.37 15.80
CA TRP A 255 13.54 -8.18 14.79
C TRP A 255 14.41 -8.66 13.61
N LEU A 256 15.50 -7.95 13.28
CA LEU A 256 16.45 -8.35 12.23
C LEU A 256 17.42 -9.44 12.65
N ASP A 257 17.58 -9.65 13.96
CA ASP A 257 18.53 -10.61 14.51
C ASP A 257 17.92 -12.01 14.68
N ILE A 258 16.60 -12.15 14.45
CA ILE A 258 15.89 -13.41 14.57
C ILE A 258 16.16 -14.29 13.36
N GLU A 259 16.61 -15.53 13.61
CA GLU A 259 16.80 -16.54 12.56
C GLU A 259 15.45 -16.92 11.92
N CYS A 260 15.32 -16.65 10.62
CA CYS A 260 14.12 -16.98 9.85
C CYS A 260 14.45 -17.21 8.37
N ASP A 261 13.52 -17.76 7.66
CA ASP A 261 13.61 -18.00 6.21
C ASP A 261 13.06 -16.81 5.42
N ILE A 262 11.94 -16.24 5.92
CA ILE A 262 11.19 -15.15 5.31
C ILE A 262 11.06 -13.99 6.31
N LEU A 263 11.41 -12.80 5.87
CA LEU A 263 11.27 -11.56 6.63
C LEU A 263 10.25 -10.64 5.96
N ILE A 264 9.27 -10.14 6.73
CA ILE A 264 8.18 -9.32 6.22
C ILE A 264 8.13 -7.99 6.98
N PRO A 265 8.82 -6.94 6.48
CA PRO A 265 8.69 -5.59 7.01
C PRO A 265 7.32 -5.00 6.62
N SER A 266 6.47 -4.70 7.63
CA SER A 266 5.10 -4.21 7.42
C SER A 266 4.75 -2.95 8.21
N ALA A 267 5.75 -2.23 8.74
CA ALA A 267 5.50 -1.04 9.54
C ALA A 267 5.72 0.28 8.77
N LEU A 268 6.96 0.62 8.50
CA LEU A 268 7.35 1.93 7.95
C LEU A 268 8.30 1.80 6.76
N GLU A 269 8.50 2.91 6.06
CA GLU A 269 9.54 3.07 5.05
C GLU A 269 10.95 3.05 5.68
N ASP A 270 11.94 2.71 4.86
CA ASP A 270 13.38 2.74 5.14
C ASP A 270 13.79 2.07 6.47
N VAL A 271 13.03 1.05 6.95
CA VAL A 271 13.35 0.30 8.19
C VAL A 271 14.55 -0.63 8.04
N ILE A 272 14.87 -1.04 6.80
CA ILE A 272 16.10 -1.75 6.46
C ILE A 272 17.01 -0.79 5.70
N HIS A 273 18.08 -0.37 6.33
CA HIS A 273 18.97 0.67 5.82
C HIS A 273 20.44 0.29 6.00
N ARG A 274 21.35 1.16 5.54
CA ARG A 274 22.80 0.92 5.51
C ARG A 274 23.38 0.37 6.82
N SER A 275 22.89 0.82 7.97
CA SER A 275 23.47 0.44 9.25
C SER A 275 22.95 -0.91 9.78
N ASN A 276 21.81 -1.41 9.33
CA ASN A 276 21.19 -2.64 9.85
C ASN A 276 20.96 -3.75 8.81
N ALA A 277 21.04 -3.48 7.51
CA ALA A 277 20.81 -4.49 6.46
C ALA A 277 21.72 -5.73 6.56
N LYS A 278 22.89 -5.59 7.21
CA LYS A 278 23.80 -6.72 7.45
C LYS A 278 23.28 -7.70 8.50
N SER A 279 22.40 -7.27 9.41
CA SER A 279 21.80 -8.12 10.46
C SER A 279 20.73 -9.05 9.93
N VAL A 280 20.11 -8.76 8.77
CA VAL A 280 19.06 -9.61 8.20
C VAL A 280 19.50 -11.06 8.11
N LYS A 281 18.72 -11.97 8.67
CA LYS A 281 19.01 -13.43 8.70
C LYS A 281 18.25 -14.19 7.62
N ALA A 282 17.17 -13.63 7.12
CA ALA A 282 16.33 -14.25 6.12
C ALA A 282 17.03 -14.42 4.76
N SER A 283 16.57 -15.38 3.99
CA SER A 283 16.98 -15.57 2.59
C SER A 283 15.97 -14.99 1.59
N LEU A 284 14.78 -14.57 2.08
CA LEU A 284 13.72 -13.92 1.32
C LEU A 284 13.14 -12.76 2.14
N ILE A 285 13.03 -11.58 1.53
CA ILE A 285 12.29 -10.44 2.06
C ILE A 285 11.04 -10.24 1.21
N VAL A 286 9.89 -10.02 1.86
CA VAL A 286 8.63 -9.66 1.18
C VAL A 286 8.13 -8.34 1.74
N GLU A 287 8.12 -7.31 0.92
CA GLU A 287 7.85 -5.95 1.34
C GLU A 287 6.36 -5.71 1.53
N ALA A 288 5.91 -5.68 2.77
CA ALA A 288 4.53 -5.37 3.11
C ALA A 288 4.27 -3.88 3.31
N ALA A 289 5.22 -3.15 3.91
CA ALA A 289 5.20 -1.69 3.94
C ALA A 289 5.58 -1.10 2.57
N ASN A 290 5.28 0.17 2.34
CA ASN A 290 5.77 0.87 1.16
C ASN A 290 7.24 1.24 1.35
N ILE A 291 8.09 0.86 0.40
CA ILE A 291 9.53 1.19 0.35
C ILE A 291 10.25 0.91 1.68
N PRO A 292 10.12 -0.29 2.29
CA PRO A 292 10.74 -0.56 3.59
C PRO A 292 12.26 -0.70 3.53
N LEU A 293 12.85 -0.88 2.35
CA LEU A 293 14.28 -0.88 2.12
C LEU A 293 14.74 0.47 1.57
N SER A 294 15.70 1.12 2.27
CA SER A 294 16.40 2.26 1.68
C SER A 294 17.26 1.83 0.49
N SER A 295 17.64 2.74 -0.38
CA SER A 295 18.50 2.42 -1.54
C SER A 295 19.82 1.76 -1.13
N GLU A 296 20.45 2.23 -0.03
CA GLU A 296 21.70 1.64 0.47
C GLU A 296 21.45 0.29 1.17
N GLY A 297 20.31 0.14 1.83
CA GLY A 297 19.89 -1.13 2.44
C GLY A 297 19.68 -2.19 1.36
N ASP A 298 18.96 -1.85 0.30
CA ASP A 298 18.67 -2.73 -0.83
C ASP A 298 19.95 -3.21 -1.54
N GLU A 299 20.90 -2.31 -1.76
CA GLU A 299 22.19 -2.69 -2.37
C GLU A 299 22.96 -3.73 -1.51
N ILE A 300 22.92 -3.59 -0.18
CA ILE A 300 23.53 -4.58 0.74
C ILE A 300 22.77 -5.92 0.66
N ILE A 301 21.44 -5.90 0.64
CA ILE A 301 20.60 -7.10 0.52
C ILE A 301 20.89 -7.83 -0.80
N LYS A 302 20.99 -7.09 -1.90
CA LYS A 302 21.37 -7.60 -3.22
C LYS A 302 22.75 -8.27 -3.20
N GLN A 303 23.77 -7.58 -2.63
CA GLN A 303 25.12 -8.13 -2.53
C GLN A 303 25.20 -9.40 -1.68
N ARG A 304 24.30 -9.56 -0.71
CA ARG A 304 24.17 -10.77 0.12
C ARG A 304 23.41 -11.90 -0.56
N GLY A 305 22.85 -11.67 -1.74
CA GLY A 305 22.07 -12.68 -2.48
C GLY A 305 20.74 -13.02 -1.81
N ILE A 306 20.15 -12.08 -1.08
CA ILE A 306 18.83 -12.23 -0.48
C ILE A 306 17.78 -11.84 -1.51
N ASP A 307 16.83 -12.72 -1.78
CA ASP A 307 15.74 -12.45 -2.72
C ASP A 307 14.74 -11.46 -2.14
N VAL A 308 14.11 -10.65 -3.01
CA VAL A 308 13.12 -9.65 -2.60
C VAL A 308 11.86 -9.72 -3.47
N VAL A 309 10.69 -9.72 -2.83
CA VAL A 309 9.43 -9.36 -3.49
C VAL A 309 9.14 -7.90 -3.19
N ASN A 310 9.08 -7.07 -4.22
CA ASN A 310 8.85 -5.63 -4.08
C ASN A 310 7.48 -5.31 -3.49
N ASP A 311 7.40 -4.19 -2.80
CA ASP A 311 6.19 -3.65 -2.19
C ASP A 311 5.01 -3.56 -3.18
N PHE A 312 5.21 -2.94 -4.36
CA PHE A 312 4.15 -2.80 -5.35
C PHE A 312 3.69 -4.14 -5.99
N VAL A 313 4.45 -5.23 -5.80
CA VAL A 313 4.06 -6.59 -6.21
C VAL A 313 3.32 -7.30 -5.08
N ALA A 314 3.78 -7.15 -3.83
CA ALA A 314 3.27 -7.87 -2.69
C ALA A 314 2.05 -7.19 -2.03
N ASN A 315 2.09 -5.85 -1.83
CA ASN A 315 1.13 -5.11 -1.02
C ASN A 315 0.01 -4.44 -1.83
N LEU A 316 -0.28 -4.94 -3.03
CA LEU A 316 -1.26 -4.37 -3.96
C LEU A 316 -2.74 -4.59 -3.55
N GLY A 317 -3.01 -5.37 -2.51
CA GLY A 317 -4.34 -5.90 -2.20
C GLY A 317 -5.43 -4.84 -2.04
N ALA A 318 -5.16 -3.71 -1.34
CA ALA A 318 -6.15 -2.65 -1.17
C ALA A 318 -6.51 -1.95 -2.51
N ILE A 319 -5.52 -1.72 -3.37
CA ILE A 319 -5.74 -1.13 -4.70
C ILE A 319 -6.53 -2.09 -5.58
N ARG A 320 -6.16 -3.39 -5.57
CA ARG A 320 -6.88 -4.41 -6.35
C ARG A 320 -8.31 -4.57 -5.87
N PHE A 321 -8.56 -4.59 -4.55
CA PHE A 321 -9.90 -4.64 -3.98
C PHE A 321 -10.78 -3.49 -4.49
N TYR A 322 -10.26 -2.26 -4.40
CA TYR A 322 -10.94 -1.09 -4.94
C TYR A 322 -11.24 -1.25 -6.43
N ASP A 323 -10.22 -1.58 -7.23
CA ASP A 323 -10.32 -1.64 -8.69
C ASP A 323 -11.35 -2.71 -9.15
N VAL A 324 -11.24 -3.94 -8.60
CA VAL A 324 -12.11 -5.04 -9.06
C VAL A 324 -13.56 -4.88 -8.66
N VAL A 325 -13.84 -4.23 -7.53
CA VAL A 325 -15.22 -4.03 -7.06
C VAL A 325 -15.84 -2.81 -7.71
N ILE A 326 -15.14 -1.66 -7.72
CA ILE A 326 -15.66 -0.43 -8.31
C ILE A 326 -15.95 -0.60 -9.81
N PHE A 327 -15.10 -1.32 -10.52
CA PHE A 327 -15.30 -1.56 -11.95
C PHE A 327 -16.06 -2.85 -12.29
N GLY A 328 -16.55 -3.59 -11.27
CA GLY A 328 -17.37 -4.78 -11.46
C GLY A 328 -16.63 -5.95 -12.10
N LEU A 329 -15.31 -6.08 -11.86
CA LEU A 329 -14.47 -7.14 -12.43
C LEU A 329 -14.64 -8.48 -11.71
N VAL A 330 -15.11 -8.45 -10.46
CA VAL A 330 -15.43 -9.64 -9.66
C VAL A 330 -16.81 -9.49 -9.02
N LYS A 331 -17.41 -10.61 -8.60
CA LYS A 331 -18.64 -10.56 -7.82
C LYS A 331 -18.40 -9.86 -6.48
N PRO A 332 -19.30 -9.00 -5.99
CA PRO A 332 -19.13 -8.25 -4.76
C PRO A 332 -19.34 -9.15 -3.52
N ASN A 333 -18.43 -10.07 -3.27
CA ASN A 333 -18.38 -10.85 -2.04
C ASN A 333 -16.93 -11.03 -1.56
N PRO A 334 -16.70 -11.17 -0.24
CA PRO A 334 -15.37 -11.19 0.35
C PRO A 334 -14.45 -12.27 -0.24
N GLN A 335 -14.97 -13.48 -0.46
CA GLN A 335 -14.16 -14.59 -0.96
C GLN A 335 -13.72 -14.35 -2.41
N ALA A 336 -14.60 -13.86 -3.29
CA ALA A 336 -14.25 -13.56 -4.68
C ALA A 336 -13.16 -12.48 -4.78
N VAL A 337 -13.19 -11.48 -3.89
CA VAL A 337 -12.13 -10.46 -3.80
C VAL A 337 -10.81 -11.08 -3.38
N VAL A 338 -10.81 -11.93 -2.33
CA VAL A 338 -9.60 -12.60 -1.85
C VAL A 338 -9.04 -13.55 -2.90
N ASP A 339 -9.89 -14.33 -3.58
CA ASP A 339 -9.47 -15.27 -4.63
C ASP A 339 -8.81 -14.54 -5.82
N ASP A 340 -9.34 -13.37 -6.20
CA ASP A 340 -8.76 -12.54 -7.26
C ASP A 340 -7.38 -11.99 -6.85
N ILE A 341 -7.27 -11.48 -5.62
CA ILE A 341 -6.00 -11.00 -5.06
C ILE A 341 -4.97 -12.13 -4.99
N GLU A 342 -5.37 -13.31 -4.50
CA GLU A 342 -4.49 -14.48 -4.47
C GLU A 342 -3.95 -14.82 -5.86
N LYS A 343 -4.85 -14.94 -6.82
CA LYS A 343 -4.50 -15.25 -8.22
C LYS A 343 -3.50 -14.23 -8.79
N LEU A 344 -3.76 -12.95 -8.57
CA LEU A 344 -2.91 -11.88 -9.09
C LEU A 344 -1.54 -11.85 -8.41
N CYS A 345 -1.50 -11.88 -7.07
CA CYS A 345 -0.24 -11.87 -6.31
C CYS A 345 0.65 -13.07 -6.66
N ARG A 346 0.09 -14.28 -6.74
CA ARG A 346 0.82 -15.47 -7.16
C ARG A 346 1.35 -15.34 -8.60
N LYS A 347 0.50 -14.93 -9.54
CA LYS A 347 0.88 -14.72 -10.95
C LYS A 347 2.05 -13.75 -11.07
N ASN A 348 1.95 -12.59 -10.43
CA ASN A 348 2.97 -11.55 -10.52
C ASN A 348 4.29 -12.00 -9.88
N THR A 349 4.23 -12.62 -8.71
CA THR A 349 5.41 -13.13 -8.01
C THR A 349 6.10 -14.24 -8.81
N TYR A 350 5.34 -15.20 -9.31
CA TYR A 350 5.88 -16.27 -10.16
C TYR A 350 6.54 -15.70 -11.44
N HIS A 351 5.88 -14.74 -12.09
CA HIS A 351 6.41 -14.07 -13.28
C HIS A 351 7.71 -13.35 -12.96
N LEU A 352 7.73 -12.54 -11.89
CA LEU A 352 8.91 -11.83 -11.42
C LEU A 352 10.11 -12.77 -11.20
N PHE A 353 9.92 -13.83 -10.41
CA PHE A 353 11.00 -14.77 -10.09
C PHE A 353 11.47 -15.56 -11.30
N THR A 354 10.55 -15.93 -12.20
CA THR A 354 10.89 -16.61 -13.47
C THR A 354 11.74 -15.71 -14.34
N GLN A 355 11.37 -14.44 -14.51
CA GLN A 355 12.13 -13.49 -15.32
C GLN A 355 13.48 -13.17 -14.68
N ALA A 356 13.54 -12.98 -13.38
CA ALA A 356 14.79 -12.73 -12.65
C ALA A 356 15.77 -13.91 -12.82
N LYS A 357 15.28 -15.14 -12.69
CA LYS A 357 16.08 -16.35 -12.93
C LYS A 357 16.58 -16.45 -14.38
N ASN A 358 15.70 -16.23 -15.36
CA ASN A 358 16.05 -16.33 -16.78
C ASN A 358 17.07 -15.29 -17.22
N GLN A 359 17.01 -14.08 -16.63
CA GLN A 359 17.90 -12.97 -16.94
C GLN A 359 19.15 -12.96 -16.04
N ASN A 360 19.21 -13.81 -15.01
CA ASN A 360 20.24 -13.79 -13.97
C ASN A 360 20.40 -12.38 -13.33
N LYS A 361 19.27 -11.76 -13.02
CA LYS A 361 19.18 -10.42 -12.44
C LYS A 361 18.52 -10.46 -11.05
N TYR A 362 18.76 -9.41 -10.29
CA TYR A 362 18.10 -9.19 -9.02
C TYR A 362 16.61 -8.88 -9.20
N GLN A 363 15.74 -9.43 -8.35
CA GLN A 363 14.29 -9.36 -8.50
C GLN A 363 13.77 -7.92 -8.58
N ARG A 364 14.30 -7.01 -7.76
CA ARG A 364 13.89 -5.61 -7.79
C ARG A 364 14.15 -4.95 -9.15
N GLU A 365 15.29 -5.19 -9.76
CA GLU A 365 15.60 -4.63 -11.10
C GLU A 365 14.60 -5.12 -12.13
N VAL A 366 14.32 -6.42 -12.10
CA VAL A 366 13.35 -7.04 -13.01
C VAL A 366 11.93 -6.55 -12.75
N ALA A 367 11.53 -6.35 -11.48
CA ALA A 367 10.22 -5.80 -11.15
C ALA A 367 10.02 -4.41 -11.77
N TYR A 368 11.02 -3.54 -11.68
CA TYR A 368 10.99 -2.23 -12.33
C TYR A 368 11.00 -2.28 -13.87
N GLU A 369 11.48 -3.36 -14.47
CA GLU A 369 11.41 -3.58 -15.92
C GLU A 369 10.03 -4.06 -16.37
N ILE A 370 9.47 -5.09 -15.70
CA ILE A 370 8.23 -5.75 -16.14
C ILE A 370 6.97 -5.00 -15.75
N PHE A 371 6.98 -4.25 -14.65
CA PHE A 371 5.83 -3.45 -14.19
C PHE A 371 5.99 -1.95 -14.49
N LYS A 372 6.85 -1.61 -15.45
CA LYS A 372 7.12 -0.22 -15.81
C LYS A 372 5.86 0.49 -16.30
N PRO A 373 5.43 1.59 -15.64
CA PRO A 373 4.29 2.36 -16.10
C PRO A 373 4.56 3.02 -17.46
N THR A 374 3.52 3.07 -18.28
CA THR A 374 3.54 3.86 -19.51
C THR A 374 3.19 5.31 -19.19
N ILE A 375 3.86 6.26 -19.87
CA ILE A 375 3.53 7.68 -19.82
C ILE A 375 2.65 7.97 -21.04
N SER A 376 1.37 7.65 -20.96
CA SER A 376 0.41 7.95 -22.03
C SER A 376 -0.97 8.22 -21.44
N ASP A 377 -1.83 8.78 -22.23
CA ASP A 377 -3.22 9.05 -21.91
C ASP A 377 -3.43 10.29 -21.02
N LEU A 378 -2.89 11.44 -21.46
CA LEU A 378 -3.26 12.72 -20.88
C LEU A 378 -4.79 12.89 -20.92
N PRO A 379 -5.40 13.55 -19.90
CA PRO A 379 -6.82 13.86 -19.94
C PRO A 379 -7.15 14.61 -21.24
N GLU A 380 -8.12 14.12 -22.01
CA GLU A 380 -8.66 14.89 -23.11
C GLU A 380 -9.33 16.14 -22.51
N TYR A 381 -8.77 17.31 -22.79
CA TYR A 381 -9.48 18.55 -22.51
C TYR A 381 -10.72 18.57 -23.39
N ALA A 382 -11.90 18.52 -22.77
CA ALA A 382 -13.11 18.92 -23.49
C ALA A 382 -12.87 20.33 -24.02
N GLU A 383 -12.98 20.51 -25.34
CA GLU A 383 -12.93 21.86 -25.94
C GLU A 383 -13.89 22.75 -25.16
N PRO A 384 -13.55 24.01 -24.86
CA PRO A 384 -14.47 24.92 -24.17
C PRO A 384 -15.77 24.91 -24.98
N SER A 385 -16.86 24.44 -24.38
CA SER A 385 -18.15 24.48 -25.03
C SER A 385 -18.39 25.92 -25.51
N GLU A 386 -18.91 26.09 -26.73
CA GLU A 386 -19.21 27.40 -27.39
C GLU A 386 -20.13 28.33 -26.57
N ALA A 387 -20.35 28.06 -25.29
CA ALA A 387 -21.16 28.83 -24.36
C ALA A 387 -20.62 30.25 -24.03
N LEU A 388 -19.39 30.58 -24.45
CA LEU A 388 -18.82 31.93 -24.23
C LEU A 388 -18.90 32.83 -25.47
N SER A 389 -19.45 32.39 -26.61
CA SER A 389 -19.58 33.22 -27.81
C SER A 389 -20.92 33.95 -27.95
N GLY A 390 -21.77 33.93 -26.94
CA GLY A 390 -23.08 34.56 -26.98
C GLY A 390 -23.32 35.63 -25.94
N ASN A 391 -22.66 36.79 -26.03
CA ASN A 391 -23.23 38.07 -25.67
C ASN A 391 -22.26 39.24 -25.95
N SER A 392 -22.25 39.65 -27.20
CA SER A 392 -21.90 41.01 -27.56
C SER A 392 -23.00 41.54 -28.47
N ARG A 393 -24.04 42.10 -27.84
CA ARG A 393 -24.85 43.17 -28.39
C ARG A 393 -25.59 43.90 -27.27
#